data_68ce371d5d0f0fb36449a20ab3dfc29a
#
_entry.id   68ce371d5d0f0fb36449a20ab3dfc29a
#
_cell.length_a   1.000
_cell.length_b   1.000
_cell.length_c   1.000
_cell.angle_alpha   90.00
_cell.angle_beta   90.00
_cell.angle_gamma   90.00
#
_symmetry.space_group_name_H-M   'P 1'
#
loop_
_entity.id
_entity.type
_entity.pdbx_description
1 polymer ?
#
loop_
_entity_poly.entity_id
_entity_poly.type
_entity_poly.pdbx_seq_one_letter_code
_entity_poly.pdbx_strand_id
1 'polypeptide(L)'
;MNPLSRWFVTALVAGFFASSGLAQSPAVTIIDDAGKTISLTKKPARIVSLSPGATELLFAAGAGDRVVGTVIGADAPEDAKKIERLGDANALKYARLQALKPDVIVIWRDMTHELVLESLQKLRLPIYQVSLRNFDDMPRSIRRLGQLAGTESVAEVAAKKIEGRIAALPKRPAAKVAETTPELFFMMWDVPLYTVGSRHLMNDAILRCGARNIFDDIDFPAPIVEFEEIKKRNPDVILMGAPPITSRDWRERWSQFPAVTAVAARQLINFVDIRLTRMGPTAIDAVPALCEQLKPMRKGAPRR
;
A
#
# COMPACT_ATOMS: atom_id res chain seq x y z
N MET A 1 -54.93 -39.45 -73.72
CA MET A 1 -55.35 -39.54 -72.29
C MET A 1 -54.09 -39.45 -71.48
N ASN A 2 -53.86 -38.33 -70.88
CA ASN A 2 -52.61 -38.02 -70.24
C ASN A 2 -52.89 -37.62 -68.75
N PRO A 3 -52.25 -38.19 -67.75
CA PRO A 3 -52.30 -37.62 -66.39
C PRO A 3 -51.01 -36.83 -66.07
N LEU A 4 -51.27 -35.66 -65.54
CA LEU A 4 -50.36 -34.65 -65.10
C LEU A 4 -49.48 -35.12 -63.92
N SER A 5 -48.15 -34.98 -64.01
CA SER A 5 -47.23 -35.15 -62.92
C SER A 5 -47.09 -33.85 -62.16
N ARG A 6 -47.47 -33.84 -60.87
CA ARG A 6 -47.28 -32.75 -59.97
C ARG A 6 -45.92 -32.88 -59.22
N TRP A 7 -45.01 -31.94 -59.46
CA TRP A 7 -43.75 -31.82 -58.73
C TRP A 7 -43.97 -31.04 -57.42
N PHE A 8 -43.78 -31.69 -56.30
CA PHE A 8 -43.70 -31.01 -55.01
C PHE A 8 -42.26 -30.54 -54.79
N VAL A 9 -42.04 -29.24 -54.77
CA VAL A 9 -40.79 -28.63 -54.36
C VAL A 9 -40.86 -28.42 -52.81
N THR A 10 -40.13 -29.25 -52.13
CA THR A 10 -39.98 -29.08 -50.61
C THR A 10 -38.88 -28.08 -50.35
N ALA A 11 -39.24 -26.87 -49.99
CA ALA A 11 -38.28 -25.84 -49.54
C ALA A 11 -37.81 -26.17 -48.13
N LEU A 12 -36.54 -26.54 -47.99
CA LEU A 12 -35.86 -26.74 -46.71
C LEU A 12 -35.47 -25.37 -46.17
N VAL A 13 -36.20 -24.84 -45.16
CA VAL A 13 -35.85 -23.63 -44.43
C VAL A 13 -34.82 -24.02 -43.36
N ALA A 14 -33.55 -23.80 -43.64
CA ALA A 14 -32.49 -23.91 -42.65
C ALA A 14 -32.56 -22.71 -41.71
N GLY A 15 -33.14 -22.90 -40.51
CA GLY A 15 -33.18 -21.91 -39.47
C GLY A 15 -31.77 -21.72 -38.84
N PHE A 16 -31.12 -20.62 -39.15
CA PHE A 16 -29.91 -20.16 -38.48
C PHE A 16 -30.32 -19.69 -37.05
N PHE A 17 -30.14 -20.54 -36.05
CA PHE A 17 -30.17 -20.12 -34.66
C PHE A 17 -28.88 -19.34 -34.37
N ALA A 18 -28.94 -18.03 -34.52
CA ALA A 18 -27.92 -17.13 -33.98
C ALA A 18 -28.00 -17.21 -32.43
N SER A 19 -27.11 -18.01 -31.84
CA SER A 19 -26.90 -18.02 -30.42
C SER A 19 -26.32 -16.66 -30.01
N SER A 20 -27.19 -15.72 -29.65
CA SER A 20 -26.81 -14.48 -28.96
C SER A 20 -26.18 -14.87 -27.63
N GLY A 21 -24.86 -14.98 -27.59
CA GLY A 21 -24.12 -15.11 -26.33
C GLY A 21 -24.44 -13.90 -25.47
N LEU A 22 -25.33 -14.07 -24.52
CA LEU A 22 -25.57 -13.06 -23.46
C LEU A 22 -24.23 -12.86 -22.75
N ALA A 23 -23.58 -11.73 -23.01
CA ALA A 23 -22.44 -11.30 -22.24
C ALA A 23 -22.89 -11.21 -20.77
N GLN A 24 -22.41 -12.14 -19.94
CA GLN A 24 -22.75 -12.22 -18.53
C GLN A 24 -22.25 -10.96 -17.85
N SER A 25 -23.15 -10.17 -17.28
CA SER A 25 -22.77 -8.98 -16.50
C SER A 25 -21.78 -9.38 -15.40
N PRO A 26 -20.72 -8.58 -15.14
CA PRO A 26 -19.75 -8.91 -14.13
C PRO A 26 -20.42 -9.00 -12.76
N ALA A 27 -20.08 -10.03 -11.98
CA ALA A 27 -20.63 -10.24 -10.65
C ALA A 27 -20.10 -9.21 -9.63
N VAL A 28 -18.93 -8.65 -9.90
CA VAL A 28 -18.29 -7.59 -9.10
C VAL A 28 -17.71 -6.56 -10.05
N THR A 29 -18.11 -5.31 -9.91
CA THR A 29 -17.46 -4.16 -10.55
C THR A 29 -17.13 -3.17 -9.45
N ILE A 30 -15.84 -2.82 -9.34
CA ILE A 30 -15.32 -1.94 -8.29
C ILE A 30 -14.25 -1.01 -8.85
N ILE A 31 -14.15 0.18 -8.28
CA ILE A 31 -13.05 1.11 -8.54
C ILE A 31 -12.01 0.92 -7.43
N ASP A 32 -10.76 0.61 -7.80
CA ASP A 32 -9.65 0.46 -6.86
C ASP A 32 -9.16 1.83 -6.31
N ASP A 33 -8.17 1.82 -5.41
CA ASP A 33 -7.68 3.06 -4.80
C ASP A 33 -6.88 3.93 -5.78
N ALA A 34 -6.40 3.36 -6.89
CA ALA A 34 -5.76 4.09 -7.98
C ALA A 34 -6.77 4.65 -9.01
N GLY A 35 -8.08 4.44 -8.81
CA GLY A 35 -9.15 4.92 -9.69
C GLY A 35 -9.43 4.01 -10.89
N LYS A 36 -8.84 2.82 -10.94
CA LYS A 36 -9.06 1.85 -12.01
C LYS A 36 -10.29 0.99 -11.75
N THR A 37 -11.15 0.84 -12.75
CA THR A 37 -12.28 -0.09 -12.68
C THR A 37 -11.81 -1.53 -12.88
N ILE A 38 -12.21 -2.42 -11.97
CA ILE A 38 -11.96 -3.86 -12.00
C ILE A 38 -13.30 -4.56 -12.09
N SER A 39 -13.41 -5.48 -13.06
CA SER A 39 -14.61 -6.30 -13.25
C SER A 39 -14.24 -7.76 -13.13
N LEU A 40 -14.95 -8.49 -12.28
CA LEU A 40 -14.78 -9.92 -12.06
C LEU A 40 -16.09 -10.64 -12.38
N THR A 41 -16.01 -11.80 -13.00
CA THR A 41 -17.20 -12.63 -13.33
C THR A 41 -17.83 -13.30 -12.12
N LYS A 42 -17.08 -13.38 -11.00
CA LYS A 42 -17.52 -13.91 -9.70
C LYS A 42 -16.75 -13.23 -8.56
N LYS A 43 -17.28 -13.31 -7.34
CA LYS A 43 -16.54 -12.91 -6.14
C LYS A 43 -15.27 -13.76 -6.02
N PRO A 44 -14.09 -13.13 -5.80
CA PRO A 44 -12.83 -13.87 -5.76
C PRO A 44 -12.79 -14.83 -4.56
N ALA A 45 -12.48 -16.10 -4.80
CA ALA A 45 -12.24 -17.10 -3.79
C ALA A 45 -10.74 -17.25 -3.47
N ARG A 46 -9.87 -16.83 -4.37
CA ARG A 46 -8.42 -16.95 -4.27
C ARG A 46 -7.76 -15.61 -4.56
N ILE A 47 -7.21 -14.99 -3.53
CA ILE A 47 -6.57 -13.67 -3.58
C ILE A 47 -5.07 -13.87 -3.32
N VAL A 48 -4.24 -13.26 -4.14
CA VAL A 48 -2.80 -13.10 -3.86
C VAL A 48 -2.57 -11.65 -3.44
N SER A 49 -1.94 -11.44 -2.29
CA SER A 49 -1.59 -10.13 -1.75
C SER A 49 -0.09 -9.91 -1.79
N LEU A 50 0.38 -8.92 -2.55
CA LEU A 50 1.81 -8.66 -2.75
C LEU A 50 2.34 -7.49 -1.92
N SER A 51 1.73 -7.25 -0.75
CA SER A 51 2.20 -6.26 0.22
C SER A 51 1.79 -6.67 1.64
N PRO A 52 2.63 -6.48 2.65
CA PRO A 52 2.26 -6.69 4.05
C PRO A 52 1.04 -5.88 4.46
N GLY A 53 1.00 -4.58 4.16
CA GLY A 53 -0.13 -3.71 4.49
C GLY A 53 -1.42 -4.07 3.76
N ALA A 54 -1.34 -4.45 2.48
CA ALA A 54 -2.50 -4.92 1.73
C ALA A 54 -3.05 -6.23 2.32
N THR A 55 -2.18 -7.11 2.81
CA THR A 55 -2.58 -8.33 3.51
C THR A 55 -3.36 -7.98 4.78
N GLU A 56 -2.87 -7.07 5.62
CA GLU A 56 -3.58 -6.61 6.81
C GLU A 56 -4.97 -6.02 6.47
N LEU A 57 -5.06 -5.21 5.39
CA LEU A 57 -6.32 -4.62 4.94
C LEU A 57 -7.32 -5.68 4.47
N LEU A 58 -6.86 -6.72 3.74
CA LEU A 58 -7.70 -7.84 3.33
C LEU A 58 -8.26 -8.62 4.53
N PHE A 59 -7.43 -8.88 5.54
CA PHE A 59 -7.90 -9.49 6.79
C PHE A 59 -8.92 -8.61 7.50
N ALA A 60 -8.66 -7.31 7.62
CA ALA A 60 -9.60 -6.37 8.21
C ALA A 60 -10.92 -6.32 7.43
N ALA A 61 -10.87 -6.43 6.11
CA ALA A 61 -12.06 -6.48 5.25
C ALA A 61 -12.82 -7.82 5.33
N GLY A 62 -12.35 -8.81 6.11
CA GLY A 62 -12.96 -10.14 6.22
C GLY A 62 -12.66 -11.07 5.06
N ALA A 63 -11.60 -10.79 4.31
CA ALA A 63 -11.17 -11.59 3.15
C ALA A 63 -9.93 -12.46 3.46
N GLY A 64 -9.49 -12.53 4.71
CA GLY A 64 -8.26 -13.23 5.11
C GLY A 64 -8.20 -14.69 4.67
N ASP A 65 -9.28 -15.44 4.84
CA ASP A 65 -9.38 -16.86 4.48
C ASP A 65 -9.26 -17.11 2.96
N ARG A 66 -9.39 -16.07 2.16
CA ARG A 66 -9.26 -16.15 0.70
C ARG A 66 -7.85 -15.81 0.22
N VAL A 67 -6.99 -15.32 1.10
CA VAL A 67 -5.60 -15.00 0.76
C VAL A 67 -4.79 -16.29 0.70
N VAL A 68 -4.45 -16.71 -0.52
CA VAL A 68 -3.75 -17.98 -0.78
C VAL A 68 -2.24 -17.82 -0.98
N GLY A 69 -1.76 -16.59 -1.10
CA GLY A 69 -0.34 -16.27 -1.24
C GLY A 69 -0.06 -14.83 -0.86
N THR A 70 1.09 -14.61 -0.23
CA THR A 70 1.54 -13.27 0.17
C THR A 70 3.06 -13.15 0.07
N VAL A 71 3.63 -12.02 0.50
CA VAL A 71 5.06 -11.75 0.46
C VAL A 71 5.71 -11.89 1.83
N ILE A 72 7.04 -11.91 1.87
CA ILE A 72 7.83 -11.85 3.10
C ILE A 72 7.48 -10.56 3.85
N GLY A 73 7.40 -10.64 5.19
CA GLY A 73 7.02 -9.53 6.06
C GLY A 73 5.52 -9.34 6.29
N ALA A 74 4.66 -10.08 5.58
CA ALA A 74 3.21 -10.08 5.81
C ALA A 74 2.84 -10.98 7.03
N ASP A 75 3.24 -10.58 8.24
CA ASP A 75 3.15 -11.37 9.46
C ASP A 75 2.04 -10.91 10.40
N ALA A 76 1.18 -10.03 9.96
CA ALA A 76 0.01 -9.56 10.68
C ALA A 76 -1.26 -9.63 9.82
N PRO A 77 -2.41 -10.02 10.41
CA PRO A 77 -2.54 -10.60 11.75
C PRO A 77 -1.84 -11.98 11.86
N GLU A 78 -1.90 -12.63 13.02
CA GLU A 78 -1.20 -13.90 13.26
C GLU A 78 -1.51 -14.98 12.21
N ASP A 79 -2.77 -15.05 11.75
CA ASP A 79 -3.19 -16.00 10.71
C ASP A 79 -2.51 -15.75 9.35
N ALA A 80 -2.06 -14.54 9.08
CA ALA A 80 -1.31 -14.24 7.86
C ALA A 80 0.03 -14.98 7.80
N LYS A 81 0.61 -15.39 8.93
CA LYS A 81 1.85 -16.19 8.99
C LYS A 81 1.71 -17.57 8.35
N LYS A 82 0.50 -18.10 8.32
CA LYS A 82 0.18 -19.44 7.75
C LYS A 82 0.12 -19.42 6.22
N ILE A 83 0.04 -18.23 5.61
CA ILE A 83 -0.11 -18.08 4.17
C ILE A 83 1.22 -18.31 3.47
N GLU A 84 1.18 -18.94 2.31
CA GLU A 84 2.38 -19.20 1.50
C GLU A 84 3.09 -17.92 1.10
N ARG A 85 4.44 -17.91 1.23
CA ARG A 85 5.30 -16.78 0.86
C ARG A 85 5.79 -16.92 -0.58
N LEU A 86 5.42 -15.95 -1.42
CA LEU A 86 5.79 -15.87 -2.83
C LEU A 86 7.13 -15.16 -3.08
N GLY A 87 7.90 -14.91 -2.03
CA GLY A 87 9.16 -14.18 -2.08
C GLY A 87 9.03 -12.76 -1.55
N ASP A 88 10.01 -11.93 -1.86
CA ASP A 88 9.98 -10.49 -1.63
C ASP A 88 9.11 -9.80 -2.68
N ALA A 89 8.53 -8.64 -2.33
CA ALA A 89 7.67 -7.87 -3.24
C ALA A 89 8.37 -7.47 -4.56
N ASN A 90 9.69 -7.35 -4.55
CA ASN A 90 10.51 -7.02 -5.72
C ASN A 90 11.14 -8.27 -6.39
N ALA A 91 11.08 -9.44 -5.75
CA ALA A 91 11.66 -10.70 -6.21
C ALA A 91 10.64 -11.83 -6.08
N LEU A 92 9.58 -11.78 -6.89
CA LEU A 92 8.45 -12.69 -6.83
C LEU A 92 8.72 -14.03 -7.52
N LYS A 93 8.22 -15.11 -6.93
CA LYS A 93 8.19 -16.44 -7.54
C LYS A 93 6.97 -16.56 -8.47
N TYR A 94 7.05 -15.98 -9.67
CA TYR A 94 5.92 -15.89 -10.61
C TYR A 94 5.30 -17.24 -10.96
N ALA A 95 6.11 -18.29 -11.19
CA ALA A 95 5.59 -19.62 -11.45
C ALA A 95 4.71 -20.15 -10.30
N ARG A 96 5.12 -19.86 -9.06
CA ARG A 96 4.35 -20.26 -7.88
C ARG A 96 3.07 -19.43 -7.75
N LEU A 97 3.14 -18.13 -8.02
CA LEU A 97 1.97 -17.26 -8.06
C LEU A 97 0.92 -17.81 -9.03
N GLN A 98 1.34 -18.17 -10.25
CA GLN A 98 0.43 -18.76 -11.26
C GLN A 98 -0.14 -20.12 -10.81
N ALA A 99 0.67 -20.97 -10.18
CA ALA A 99 0.23 -22.27 -9.66
C ALA A 99 -0.85 -22.15 -8.58
N LEU A 100 -0.91 -21.03 -7.86
CA LEU A 100 -1.97 -20.72 -6.90
C LEU A 100 -3.31 -20.41 -7.58
N LYS A 101 -3.35 -20.18 -8.89
CA LYS A 101 -4.56 -19.85 -9.66
C LYS A 101 -5.41 -18.75 -9.00
N PRO A 102 -4.85 -17.56 -8.74
CA PRO A 102 -5.60 -16.48 -8.11
C PRO A 102 -6.68 -15.93 -9.03
N ASP A 103 -7.82 -15.55 -8.47
CA ASP A 103 -8.89 -14.83 -9.17
C ASP A 103 -8.54 -13.33 -9.30
N VAL A 104 -7.74 -12.79 -8.36
CA VAL A 104 -7.28 -11.40 -8.32
C VAL A 104 -5.93 -11.29 -7.57
N ILE A 105 -5.10 -10.37 -8.02
CA ILE A 105 -3.86 -9.97 -7.35
C ILE A 105 -4.10 -8.59 -6.72
N VAL A 106 -3.76 -8.44 -5.44
CA VAL A 106 -3.80 -7.16 -4.72
C VAL A 106 -2.38 -6.68 -4.51
N ILE A 107 -2.08 -5.47 -4.98
CA ILE A 107 -0.76 -4.83 -4.86
C ILE A 107 -0.88 -3.52 -4.08
N TRP A 108 0.23 -3.03 -3.54
CA TRP A 108 0.35 -1.65 -3.07
C TRP A 108 0.95 -0.80 -4.20
N ARG A 109 0.10 0.01 -4.88
CA ARG A 109 0.50 0.69 -6.12
C ARG A 109 1.78 1.51 -5.96
N ASP A 110 1.82 2.30 -4.91
CA ASP A 110 2.88 3.30 -4.69
C ASP A 110 4.22 2.67 -4.27
N MET A 111 4.23 1.40 -3.87
CA MET A 111 5.42 0.65 -3.46
C MET A 111 5.77 -0.48 -4.43
N THR A 112 4.98 -0.67 -5.47
CA THR A 112 5.25 -1.70 -6.49
C THR A 112 6.07 -1.09 -7.62
N HIS A 113 7.28 -1.61 -7.81
CA HIS A 113 8.16 -1.18 -8.89
C HIS A 113 7.52 -1.43 -10.25
N GLU A 114 7.72 -0.53 -11.23
CA GLU A 114 7.05 -0.61 -12.53
C GLU A 114 7.34 -1.91 -13.28
N LEU A 115 8.57 -2.42 -13.23
CA LEU A 115 8.94 -3.72 -13.85
C LEU A 115 8.17 -4.91 -13.23
N VAL A 116 7.86 -4.85 -11.94
CA VAL A 116 7.03 -5.86 -11.27
C VAL A 116 5.59 -5.74 -11.76
N LEU A 117 5.06 -4.52 -11.84
CA LEU A 117 3.71 -4.27 -12.34
C LEU A 117 3.55 -4.75 -13.79
N GLU A 118 4.49 -4.43 -14.68
CA GLU A 118 4.51 -4.92 -16.07
C GLU A 118 4.53 -6.46 -16.13
N SER A 119 5.32 -7.09 -15.28
CA SER A 119 5.40 -8.57 -15.21
C SER A 119 4.10 -9.20 -14.74
N LEU A 120 3.42 -8.56 -13.77
CA LEU A 120 2.11 -9.00 -13.29
C LEU A 120 1.02 -8.81 -14.37
N GLN A 121 1.06 -7.73 -15.14
CA GLN A 121 0.12 -7.48 -16.25
C GLN A 121 0.21 -8.54 -17.34
N LYS A 122 1.41 -9.08 -17.62
CA LYS A 122 1.62 -10.19 -18.57
C LYS A 122 0.88 -11.46 -18.14
N LEU A 123 0.55 -11.63 -16.87
CA LEU A 123 -0.24 -12.76 -16.38
C LEU A 123 -1.71 -12.70 -16.79
N ARG A 124 -2.19 -11.53 -17.26
CA ARG A 124 -3.59 -11.28 -17.64
C ARG A 124 -4.61 -11.57 -16.52
N LEU A 125 -4.20 -11.45 -15.29
CA LEU A 125 -5.05 -11.56 -14.11
C LEU A 125 -5.54 -10.17 -13.68
N PRO A 126 -6.73 -10.05 -13.10
CA PRO A 126 -7.19 -8.81 -12.50
C PRO A 126 -6.24 -8.36 -11.40
N ILE A 127 -5.86 -7.08 -11.41
CA ILE A 127 -4.97 -6.46 -10.41
C ILE A 127 -5.74 -5.36 -9.71
N TYR A 128 -5.96 -5.49 -8.40
CA TYR A 128 -6.48 -4.46 -7.52
C TYR A 128 -5.33 -3.69 -6.90
N GLN A 129 -5.36 -2.37 -6.99
CA GLN A 129 -4.31 -1.49 -6.52
C GLN A 129 -4.78 -0.77 -5.24
N VAL A 130 -4.11 -1.05 -4.11
CA VAL A 130 -4.24 -0.29 -2.87
C VAL A 130 -3.32 0.93 -2.96
N SER A 131 -3.83 2.09 -2.58
CA SER A 131 -3.06 3.33 -2.43
C SER A 131 -3.63 4.17 -1.29
N LEU A 132 -2.83 4.36 -0.24
CA LEU A 132 -3.19 5.17 0.92
C LEU A 132 -2.21 6.33 1.05
N ARG A 133 -2.71 7.55 0.98
CA ARG A 133 -1.90 8.76 1.17
C ARG A 133 -1.71 9.09 2.66
N ASN A 134 -2.70 8.73 3.47
CA ASN A 134 -2.76 9.01 4.90
C ASN A 134 -3.65 7.99 5.61
N PHE A 135 -3.70 8.03 6.92
CA PHE A 135 -4.51 7.09 7.70
C PHE A 135 -6.02 7.21 7.40
N ASP A 136 -6.52 8.41 7.08
CA ASP A 136 -7.95 8.64 6.83
C ASP A 136 -8.46 7.95 5.55
N ASP A 137 -7.56 7.53 4.65
CA ASP A 137 -7.88 6.71 3.48
C ASP A 137 -8.20 5.25 3.81
N MET A 138 -7.69 4.75 4.95
CA MET A 138 -7.71 3.33 5.29
C MET A 138 -9.13 2.74 5.43
N PRO A 139 -10.10 3.41 6.09
CA PRO A 139 -11.47 2.90 6.16
C PRO A 139 -12.12 2.73 4.80
N ARG A 140 -11.88 3.66 3.86
CA ARG A 140 -12.36 3.56 2.49
C ARG A 140 -11.78 2.34 1.77
N SER A 141 -10.48 2.10 1.90
CA SER A 141 -9.82 0.92 1.31
C SER A 141 -10.37 -0.39 1.87
N ILE A 142 -10.60 -0.47 3.19
CA ILE A 142 -11.20 -1.64 3.83
C ILE A 142 -12.60 -1.90 3.25
N ARG A 143 -13.46 -0.88 3.12
CA ARG A 143 -14.79 -1.01 2.52
C ARG A 143 -14.72 -1.51 1.08
N ARG A 144 -13.83 -0.96 0.26
CA ARG A 144 -13.63 -1.38 -1.13
C ARG A 144 -13.14 -2.83 -1.24
N LEU A 145 -12.20 -3.24 -0.39
CA LEU A 145 -11.75 -4.63 -0.34
C LEU A 145 -12.87 -5.57 0.13
N GLY A 146 -13.75 -5.11 1.03
CA GLY A 146 -14.97 -5.83 1.39
C GLY A 146 -15.93 -6.01 0.22
N GLN A 147 -16.15 -4.96 -0.58
CA GLN A 147 -16.95 -5.03 -1.81
C GLN A 147 -16.32 -6.00 -2.83
N LEU A 148 -14.98 -5.93 -3.04
CA LEU A 148 -14.25 -6.85 -3.89
C LEU A 148 -14.48 -8.30 -3.45
N ALA A 149 -14.36 -8.57 -2.16
CA ALA A 149 -14.47 -9.91 -1.61
C ALA A 149 -15.93 -10.35 -1.36
N GLY A 150 -16.90 -9.42 -1.31
CA GLY A 150 -18.29 -9.69 -0.91
C GLY A 150 -18.42 -9.97 0.59
N THR A 151 -17.69 -9.22 1.38
CA THR A 151 -17.65 -9.25 2.85
C THR A 151 -17.98 -7.87 3.43
N GLU A 152 -18.90 -7.15 2.79
CA GLU A 152 -19.20 -5.74 3.02
C GLU A 152 -19.60 -5.46 4.47
N SER A 153 -20.38 -6.36 5.11
CA SER A 153 -20.81 -6.20 6.50
C SER A 153 -19.62 -6.26 7.49
N VAL A 154 -18.68 -7.18 7.27
CA VAL A 154 -17.46 -7.31 8.08
C VAL A 154 -16.56 -6.09 7.87
N ALA A 155 -16.38 -5.70 6.61
CA ALA A 155 -15.57 -4.55 6.24
C ALA A 155 -16.10 -3.24 6.83
N GLU A 156 -17.42 -3.04 6.88
CA GLU A 156 -18.04 -1.85 7.47
C GLU A 156 -17.77 -1.75 8.99
N VAL A 157 -17.91 -2.87 9.71
CA VAL A 157 -17.60 -2.92 11.15
C VAL A 157 -16.12 -2.60 11.39
N ALA A 158 -15.23 -3.20 10.60
CA ALA A 158 -13.79 -2.96 10.69
C ALA A 158 -13.44 -1.52 10.35
N ALA A 159 -14.01 -0.96 9.28
CA ALA A 159 -13.79 0.43 8.87
C ALA A 159 -14.17 1.42 9.98
N LYS A 160 -15.35 1.27 10.62
CA LYS A 160 -15.77 2.08 11.76
C LYS A 160 -14.80 1.96 12.95
N LYS A 161 -14.34 0.76 13.24
CA LYS A 161 -13.34 0.56 14.31
C LYS A 161 -12.02 1.30 13.98
N ILE A 162 -11.58 1.27 12.73
CA ILE A 162 -10.38 1.99 12.28
C ILE A 162 -10.60 3.50 12.35
N GLU A 163 -11.76 4.02 11.95
CA GLU A 163 -12.11 5.44 12.10
C GLU A 163 -11.98 5.90 13.57
N GLY A 164 -12.52 5.12 14.49
CA GLY A 164 -12.38 5.41 15.94
C GLY A 164 -10.91 5.43 16.41
N ARG A 165 -10.08 4.48 15.94
CA ARG A 165 -8.65 4.46 16.28
C ARG A 165 -7.91 5.65 15.69
N ILE A 166 -8.20 6.05 14.45
CA ILE A 166 -7.61 7.24 13.80
C ILE A 166 -8.03 8.51 14.53
N ALA A 167 -9.30 8.62 14.95
CA ALA A 167 -9.80 9.77 15.70
C ALA A 167 -9.12 9.95 17.07
N ALA A 168 -8.59 8.87 17.65
CA ALA A 168 -7.81 8.89 18.89
C ALA A 168 -6.35 9.32 18.70
N LEU A 169 -5.85 9.36 17.48
CA LEU A 169 -4.51 9.85 17.17
C LEU A 169 -4.44 11.38 17.36
N PRO A 170 -3.24 11.94 17.60
CA PRO A 170 -3.05 13.38 17.52
C PRO A 170 -3.57 13.94 16.21
N LYS A 171 -4.25 15.08 16.27
CA LYS A 171 -4.79 15.71 15.08
C LYS A 171 -3.66 16.18 14.16
N ARG A 172 -3.82 15.98 12.88
CA ARG A 172 -2.95 16.60 11.89
C ARG A 172 -3.03 18.10 12.04
N PRO A 173 -1.89 18.83 12.07
CA PRO A 173 -1.92 20.29 12.11
C PRO A 173 -2.65 20.83 10.86
N ALA A 174 -3.31 21.97 11.01
CA ALA A 174 -3.85 22.72 9.89
C ALA A 174 -2.74 23.07 8.90
N ALA A 175 -3.07 23.38 7.64
CA ALA A 175 -2.16 23.53 6.51
C ALA A 175 -0.95 24.48 6.74
N LYS A 176 -0.99 25.33 7.77
CA LYS A 176 0.12 26.19 8.14
C LYS A 176 0.81 25.62 9.37
N VAL A 177 1.92 24.92 9.12
CA VAL A 177 2.80 24.40 10.19
C VAL A 177 3.48 25.58 10.87
N ALA A 178 3.54 25.58 12.20
CA ALA A 178 4.18 26.66 12.95
C ALA A 178 5.68 26.74 12.63
N GLU A 179 6.24 27.95 12.62
CA GLU A 179 7.68 28.15 12.35
C GLU A 179 8.58 27.40 13.36
N THR A 180 8.06 27.10 14.54
CA THR A 180 8.74 26.35 15.59
C THR A 180 8.68 24.82 15.41
N THR A 181 7.98 24.33 14.39
CA THR A 181 7.86 22.91 14.12
C THR A 181 9.20 22.33 13.66
N PRO A 182 9.70 21.25 14.28
CA PRO A 182 10.93 20.61 13.84
C PRO A 182 10.81 20.05 12.41
N GLU A 183 11.82 20.30 11.61
CA GLU A 183 11.95 19.73 10.25
C GLU A 183 12.68 18.39 10.35
N LEU A 184 12.05 17.34 9.81
CA LEU A 184 12.48 15.96 9.95
C LEU A 184 12.82 15.36 8.59
N PHE A 185 13.98 14.72 8.51
CA PHE A 185 14.33 13.79 7.45
C PHE A 185 14.06 12.36 7.89
N PHE A 186 13.20 11.64 7.15
CA PHE A 186 12.99 10.21 7.37
C PHE A 186 13.84 9.41 6.39
N MET A 187 14.80 8.65 6.90
CA MET A 187 15.63 7.75 6.12
C MET A 187 15.00 6.36 6.09
N MET A 188 14.37 6.00 4.97
CA MET A 188 13.75 4.69 4.79
C MET A 188 14.79 3.63 4.41
N TRP A 189 15.76 4.00 3.59
CA TRP A 189 16.84 3.16 3.09
C TRP A 189 18.05 4.02 2.75
N ASP A 190 19.26 3.46 2.77
CA ASP A 190 20.50 4.23 2.64
C ASP A 190 21.22 4.09 1.28
N VAL A 191 21.02 2.98 0.55
CA VAL A 191 21.67 2.77 -0.76
C VAL A 191 20.72 2.05 -1.73
N PRO A 192 20.11 2.75 -2.66
CA PRO A 192 20.04 4.22 -2.79
C PRO A 192 19.28 4.85 -1.61
N LEU A 193 19.46 6.15 -1.42
CA LEU A 193 18.86 6.87 -0.30
C LEU A 193 17.38 7.14 -0.57
N TYR A 194 16.51 6.32 0.04
CA TYR A 194 15.06 6.49 -0.03
C TYR A 194 14.53 7.27 1.17
N THR A 195 13.60 8.14 0.91
CA THR A 195 12.80 8.84 1.91
C THR A 195 11.30 8.69 1.65
N VAL A 196 10.48 9.44 2.35
CA VAL A 196 9.03 9.52 2.12
C VAL A 196 8.65 10.92 1.66
N GLY A 197 7.74 10.98 0.70
CA GLY A 197 7.12 12.24 0.25
C GLY A 197 5.74 12.44 0.87
N SER A 198 4.97 13.39 0.31
CA SER A 198 3.65 13.77 0.84
C SER A 198 2.61 12.63 0.82
N ARG A 199 2.77 11.65 -0.09
CA ARG A 199 1.79 10.57 -0.32
C ARG A 199 2.10 9.29 0.44
N HIS A 200 2.73 9.37 1.60
CA HIS A 200 3.12 8.19 2.39
C HIS A 200 2.52 8.24 3.80
N LEU A 201 2.06 7.10 4.33
CA LEU A 201 1.50 7.02 5.69
C LEU A 201 2.47 7.50 6.77
N MET A 202 3.79 7.27 6.58
CA MET A 202 4.81 7.78 7.49
C MET A 202 4.82 9.31 7.53
N ASN A 203 4.57 9.99 6.39
CA ASN A 203 4.46 11.44 6.37
C ASN A 203 3.29 11.93 7.22
N ASP A 204 2.12 11.26 7.13
CA ASP A 204 0.98 11.55 7.98
C ASP A 204 1.29 11.30 9.48
N ALA A 205 2.01 10.22 9.81
CA ALA A 205 2.44 9.93 11.18
C ALA A 205 3.37 11.03 11.73
N ILE A 206 4.37 11.45 10.93
CA ILE A 206 5.30 12.53 11.29
C ILE A 206 4.54 13.83 11.56
N LEU A 207 3.61 14.22 10.67
CA LEU A 207 2.79 15.41 10.85
C LEU A 207 1.91 15.36 12.09
N ARG A 208 1.27 14.24 12.38
CA ARG A 208 0.47 14.03 13.59
C ARG A 208 1.29 14.10 14.86
N CYS A 209 2.58 13.75 14.80
CA CYS A 209 3.50 13.85 15.93
C CYS A 209 4.15 15.24 16.08
N GLY A 210 3.71 16.23 15.30
CA GLY A 210 4.15 17.63 15.45
C GLY A 210 5.53 17.91 14.84
N ALA A 211 5.97 17.11 13.88
CA ALA A 211 7.14 17.38 13.05
C ALA A 211 6.73 17.56 11.58
N ARG A 212 7.59 18.16 10.77
CA ARG A 212 7.39 18.34 9.34
C ARG A 212 8.45 17.56 8.55
N ASN A 213 8.02 16.75 7.62
CA ASN A 213 8.94 16.09 6.70
C ASN A 213 9.54 17.11 5.72
N ILE A 214 10.87 17.16 5.60
CA ILE A 214 11.55 18.08 4.68
C ILE A 214 11.28 17.79 3.20
N PHE A 215 10.70 16.64 2.87
CA PHE A 215 10.31 16.24 1.51
C PHE A 215 8.79 16.13 1.34
N ASP A 216 7.99 16.83 2.15
CA ASP A 216 6.53 16.87 2.03
C ASP A 216 6.04 17.65 0.78
N ASP A 217 6.95 18.36 0.10
CA ASP A 217 6.72 19.00 -1.19
C ASP A 217 6.78 18.06 -2.39
N ILE A 218 7.31 16.84 -2.21
CA ILE A 218 7.38 15.85 -3.29
C ILE A 218 6.08 15.02 -3.30
N ASP A 219 5.26 15.19 -4.36
CA ASP A 219 4.02 14.40 -4.55
C ASP A 219 4.30 12.99 -5.08
N PHE A 220 5.17 12.27 -4.37
CA PHE A 220 5.53 10.89 -4.62
C PHE A 220 5.69 10.16 -3.28
N PRO A 221 5.30 8.86 -3.16
CA PRO A 221 5.31 8.18 -1.85
C PRO A 221 6.71 7.91 -1.31
N ALA A 222 7.64 7.41 -2.13
CA ALA A 222 8.97 7.00 -1.71
C ALA A 222 10.06 7.46 -2.70
N PRO A 223 10.39 8.77 -2.73
CA PRO A 223 11.41 9.28 -3.64
C PRO A 223 12.82 8.86 -3.24
N ILE A 224 13.68 8.68 -4.24
CA ILE A 224 15.14 8.64 -4.08
C ILE A 224 15.60 10.10 -4.04
N VAL A 225 16.48 10.40 -3.08
CA VAL A 225 17.01 11.75 -2.89
C VAL A 225 18.53 11.72 -2.80
N GLU A 226 19.15 12.83 -3.21
CA GLU A 226 20.58 13.00 -3.10
C GLU A 226 20.95 13.58 -1.73
N PHE A 227 22.12 13.17 -1.23
CA PHE A 227 22.61 13.63 0.06
C PHE A 227 22.78 15.14 0.15
N GLU A 228 23.20 15.78 -0.95
CA GLU A 228 23.35 17.23 -1.04
C GLU A 228 22.01 17.98 -0.87
N GLU A 229 20.90 17.41 -1.37
CA GLU A 229 19.58 18.01 -1.19
C GLU A 229 19.14 17.96 0.28
N ILE A 230 19.47 16.88 1.01
CA ILE A 230 19.20 16.80 2.46
C ILE A 230 20.00 17.85 3.22
N LYS A 231 21.28 18.03 2.89
CA LYS A 231 22.13 19.07 3.51
C LYS A 231 21.58 20.46 3.27
N LYS A 232 21.11 20.73 2.04
CA LYS A 232 20.50 22.01 1.66
C LYS A 232 19.22 22.28 2.44
N ARG A 233 18.36 21.27 2.61
CA ARG A 233 17.12 21.35 3.40
C ARG A 233 17.38 21.37 4.90
N ASN A 234 18.54 20.93 5.33
CA ASN A 234 19.11 21.05 6.67
C ASN A 234 18.14 20.66 7.81
N PRO A 235 17.75 19.38 7.94
CA PRO A 235 16.77 18.93 8.91
C PRO A 235 17.22 19.14 10.36
N ASP A 236 16.25 19.41 11.25
CA ASP A 236 16.45 19.46 12.70
C ASP A 236 16.55 18.07 13.33
N VAL A 237 15.90 17.06 12.70
CA VAL A 237 15.83 15.68 13.18
C VAL A 237 16.09 14.72 12.00
N ILE A 238 16.88 13.68 12.24
CA ILE A 238 16.98 12.54 11.33
C ILE A 238 16.39 11.32 12.01
N LEU A 239 15.34 10.76 11.38
CA LEU A 239 14.65 9.57 11.84
C LEU A 239 14.98 8.41 10.90
N MET A 240 15.61 7.35 11.43
CA MET A 240 15.81 6.11 10.71
C MET A 240 14.63 5.18 10.94
N GLY A 241 14.01 4.70 9.86
CA GLY A 241 13.04 3.60 9.88
C GLY A 241 13.68 2.26 10.24
N ALA A 242 12.93 1.18 10.19
CA ALA A 242 13.35 -0.17 10.59
C ALA A 242 14.80 -0.53 10.24
N PRO A 243 15.43 -1.48 10.98
CA PRO A 243 16.88 -1.66 11.00
C PRO A 243 17.45 -1.78 9.60
N PRO A 244 18.54 -1.08 9.29
CA PRO A 244 19.21 -1.24 8.02
C PRO A 244 19.70 -2.67 7.91
N ILE A 245 19.38 -3.31 6.80
CA ILE A 245 19.93 -4.62 6.46
C ILE A 245 21.45 -4.53 6.28
N THR A 246 21.97 -3.35 6.04
CA THR A 246 23.38 -3.04 5.93
C THR A 246 23.87 -2.38 7.22
N SER A 247 24.39 -3.20 8.08
CA SER A 247 24.97 -2.86 9.35
C SER A 247 26.24 -2.01 9.20
N ARG A 248 26.21 -0.77 9.38
CA ARG A 248 27.21 0.00 10.11
C ARG A 248 26.50 1.23 10.59
N ASP A 249 26.88 1.63 11.77
CA ASP A 249 26.15 2.65 12.47
C ASP A 249 25.86 3.84 11.53
N TRP A 250 24.63 3.91 11.01
CA TRP A 250 24.19 5.00 10.15
C TRP A 250 24.47 6.37 10.81
N ARG A 251 24.54 6.42 12.15
CA ARG A 251 24.95 7.58 12.91
C ARG A 251 26.41 7.95 12.65
N GLU A 252 27.32 6.96 12.53
CA GLU A 252 28.73 7.20 12.18
C GLU A 252 28.82 7.85 10.80
N ARG A 253 28.06 7.38 9.84
CA ARG A 253 27.98 8.00 8.51
C ARG A 253 27.51 9.45 8.57
N TRP A 254 26.45 9.74 9.36
CA TRP A 254 25.95 11.10 9.53
C TRP A 254 26.90 11.99 10.34
N SER A 255 27.67 11.46 11.28
CA SER A 255 28.62 12.22 12.09
C SER A 255 29.68 12.95 11.26
N GLN A 256 29.91 12.51 10.03
CA GLN A 256 30.84 13.16 9.09
C GLN A 256 30.29 14.52 8.56
N PHE A 257 29.03 14.84 8.85
CA PHE A 257 28.37 16.05 8.36
C PHE A 257 27.91 16.97 9.52
N PRO A 258 28.85 17.51 10.33
CA PRO A 258 28.51 18.29 11.51
C PRO A 258 27.81 19.62 11.20
N ALA A 259 27.78 20.05 9.94
CA ALA A 259 27.03 21.23 9.48
C ALA A 259 25.52 21.00 9.43
N VAL A 260 25.05 19.74 9.37
CA VAL A 260 23.61 19.42 9.41
C VAL A 260 23.10 19.62 10.83
N THR A 261 22.04 20.40 10.99
CA THR A 261 21.48 20.78 12.29
C THR A 261 21.16 19.56 13.18
N ALA A 262 20.54 18.53 12.61
CA ALA A 262 20.24 17.28 13.33
C ALA A 262 21.48 16.60 13.89
N VAL A 263 22.59 16.63 13.16
CA VAL A 263 23.86 16.04 13.58
C VAL A 263 24.49 16.88 14.70
N ALA A 264 24.58 18.20 14.52
CA ALA A 264 25.10 19.12 15.50
C ALA A 264 24.34 19.06 16.84
N ALA A 265 23.02 18.94 16.76
CA ALA A 265 22.12 18.83 17.90
C ALA A 265 21.99 17.42 18.47
N ARG A 266 22.61 16.41 17.86
CA ARG A 266 22.48 14.98 18.22
C ARG A 266 21.03 14.48 18.19
N GLN A 267 20.21 15.04 17.32
CA GLN A 267 18.81 14.63 17.12
C GLN A 267 18.70 13.54 16.04
N LEU A 268 19.41 12.43 16.25
CA LEU A 268 19.45 11.26 15.40
C LEU A 268 18.68 10.14 16.10
N ILE A 269 17.50 9.79 15.58
CA ILE A 269 16.57 8.84 16.18
C ILE A 269 16.56 7.54 15.38
N ASN A 270 16.57 6.42 16.08
CA ASN A 270 16.30 5.11 15.51
C ASN A 270 14.89 4.68 15.94
N PHE A 271 13.97 4.58 14.99
CA PHE A 271 12.60 4.11 15.23
C PHE A 271 12.42 2.72 14.67
N VAL A 272 12.27 1.73 15.56
CA VAL A 272 12.34 0.30 15.21
C VAL A 272 10.95 -0.37 15.16
N ASP A 273 9.86 0.40 15.12
CA ASP A 273 8.53 -0.20 15.07
C ASP A 273 8.13 -0.56 13.64
N ILE A 274 8.31 -1.83 13.29
CA ILE A 274 8.02 -2.37 11.96
C ILE A 274 6.55 -2.20 11.53
N ARG A 275 5.61 -1.99 12.47
CA ARG A 275 4.19 -1.80 12.15
C ARG A 275 3.99 -0.58 11.26
N LEU A 276 4.75 0.49 11.51
CA LEU A 276 4.65 1.72 10.71
C LEU A 276 5.13 1.51 9.26
N THR A 277 6.15 0.70 9.06
CA THR A 277 6.69 0.41 7.71
C THR A 277 5.82 -0.57 6.92
N ARG A 278 4.97 -1.36 7.60
CA ARG A 278 3.99 -2.25 6.94
C ARG A 278 2.83 -1.48 6.31
N MET A 279 2.54 -0.27 6.81
CA MET A 279 1.48 0.62 6.30
C MET A 279 0.05 0.08 6.39
N GLY A 280 -0.18 -1.03 7.09
CA GLY A 280 -1.50 -1.60 7.34
C GLY A 280 -2.19 -1.02 8.58
N PRO A 281 -3.36 -1.58 8.98
CA PRO A 281 -4.09 -1.20 10.19
C PRO A 281 -3.27 -1.19 11.49
N THR A 282 -2.24 -2.03 11.61
CA THR A 282 -1.36 -2.06 12.77
C THR A 282 -0.44 -0.83 12.86
N ALA A 283 -0.22 -0.10 11.77
CA ALA A 283 0.56 1.13 11.76
C ALA A 283 -0.02 2.21 12.69
N ILE A 284 -1.35 2.24 12.84
CA ILE A 284 -2.04 3.18 13.74
C ILE A 284 -1.53 3.04 15.18
N ASP A 285 -1.28 1.80 15.63
CA ASP A 285 -0.84 1.53 17.01
C ASP A 285 0.63 1.91 17.26
N ALA A 286 1.40 2.17 16.22
CA ALA A 286 2.79 2.59 16.32
C ALA A 286 2.95 4.13 16.41
N VAL A 287 1.93 4.89 15.98
CA VAL A 287 2.00 6.37 15.98
C VAL A 287 2.23 6.96 17.36
N PRO A 288 1.57 6.52 18.45
CA PRO A 288 1.85 7.08 19.79
C PRO A 288 3.31 6.91 20.21
N ALA A 289 3.94 5.77 19.94
CA ALA A 289 5.36 5.55 20.27
C ALA A 289 6.28 6.47 19.44
N LEU A 290 5.97 6.71 18.19
CA LEU A 290 6.68 7.68 17.36
C LEU A 290 6.55 9.09 17.93
N CYS A 291 5.34 9.50 18.34
CA CYS A 291 5.10 10.82 18.90
C CYS A 291 5.88 11.04 20.19
N GLU A 292 5.96 10.04 21.08
CA GLU A 292 6.77 10.14 22.31
C GLU A 292 8.26 10.29 22.01
N GLN A 293 8.78 9.62 20.96
CA GLN A 293 10.17 9.80 20.56
C GLN A 293 10.45 11.17 19.93
N LEU A 294 9.48 11.74 19.21
CA LEU A 294 9.62 13.06 18.57
C LEU A 294 9.36 14.22 19.54
N LYS A 295 8.62 14.01 20.63
CA LYS A 295 8.23 15.03 21.60
C LYS A 295 9.39 15.87 22.19
N PRO A 296 10.59 15.30 22.49
CA PRO A 296 11.72 16.08 22.99
C PRO A 296 12.46 16.85 21.90
N MET A 297 12.19 16.57 20.61
CA MET A 297 12.90 17.20 19.50
C MET A 297 12.51 18.68 19.36
N ARG A 298 13.47 19.51 18.96
CA ARG A 298 13.30 20.96 18.87
C ARG A 298 13.85 21.48 17.56
N LYS A 299 13.18 22.49 17.00
CA LYS A 299 13.69 23.23 15.85
C LYS A 299 14.92 24.06 16.28
N GLY A 300 15.99 23.98 15.47
CA GLY A 300 17.19 24.78 15.69
C GLY A 300 17.81 24.60 17.07
N ALA A 301 17.77 23.38 17.65
CA ALA A 301 18.34 23.14 18.97
C ALA A 301 19.78 23.67 19.05
N PRO A 302 20.12 24.49 20.08
CA PRO A 302 21.43 25.13 20.15
C PRO A 302 22.55 24.11 20.26
N ARG A 303 23.65 24.39 19.56
CA ARG A 303 24.89 23.63 19.70
C ARG A 303 25.35 23.74 21.18
N ARG A 304 25.34 22.62 21.88
CA ARG A 304 25.99 22.51 23.21
C ARG A 304 27.43 22.11 23.05
#